data_6365894c22d43c0317e74bfe733b20c4
#
_entry.id   6365894c22d43c0317e74bfe733b20c4
#
_cell.length_a   1.000
_cell.length_b   1.000
_cell.length_c   1.000
_cell.angle_alpha   90.00
_cell.angle_beta   90.00
_cell.angle_gamma   90.00
#
_symmetry.space_group_name_H-M   'P 1'
#
loop_
_entity.id
_entity.type
_entity.pdbx_description
1 polymer ?
#
loop_
_entity_poly.entity_id
_entity_poly.type
_entity_poly.pdbx_seq_one_letter_code
_entity_poly.pdbx_strand_id
1 'polypeptide(L)'
;LANENIAMPLLVGSRSKINALLRENHLTLDPRCIVDFQSDEQEARRNRYATLLYNKVSRKGVRMSEAIEYMMQRDWFTLMMVDAGDADTSILGYTHRYTDALKPVRQIFTTNSNTTLATMEIVTTKRGPMFFADTAVNPSPTVEDLVNTALMAAQTVRNFGIEPVIGMLSHSNFGTDTEPLAVKIAKAVEILHFQYPDLLVDGEMKADIALNKQARNEFYPFNKLGDREINVLIFPNLSSANISYKMMEILGGAEIN
;
A
#
# COMPACT_ATOMS: atom_id res chain seq x y z
N LEU A 1 19.55 0.53 -10.33
CA LEU A 1 19.32 -0.35 -9.18
C LEU A 1 20.45 -1.39 -9.03
N ALA A 2 20.66 -2.27 -10.01
CA ALA A 2 21.69 -3.31 -9.94
C ALA A 2 23.11 -2.73 -9.88
N ASN A 3 23.42 -1.76 -10.75
CA ASN A 3 24.74 -1.13 -10.79
C ASN A 3 25.09 -0.31 -9.54
N GLU A 4 24.09 0.12 -8.81
CA GLU A 4 24.22 0.91 -7.57
C GLU A 4 24.11 0.03 -6.32
N ASN A 5 23.95 -1.29 -6.50
CA ASN A 5 23.76 -2.27 -5.43
C ASN A 5 22.57 -1.97 -4.50
N ILE A 6 21.52 -1.33 -5.02
CA ILE A 6 20.31 -1.03 -4.26
C ILE A 6 19.41 -2.27 -4.19
N ALA A 7 19.21 -2.95 -5.33
CA ALA A 7 18.40 -4.15 -5.45
C ALA A 7 18.87 -5.01 -6.63
N MET A 8 18.58 -6.31 -6.56
CA MET A 8 18.72 -7.23 -7.69
C MET A 8 17.38 -7.34 -8.42
N PRO A 9 17.21 -6.69 -9.59
CA PRO A 9 15.96 -6.72 -10.32
C PRO A 9 15.73 -8.09 -10.97
N LEU A 10 14.54 -8.65 -10.83
CA LEU A 10 14.08 -9.81 -11.58
C LEU A 10 13.08 -9.37 -12.65
N LEU A 11 13.46 -9.46 -13.91
CA LEU A 11 12.59 -9.09 -15.04
C LEU A 11 11.75 -10.31 -15.45
N VAL A 12 10.46 -10.25 -15.15
CA VAL A 12 9.52 -11.36 -15.42
C VAL A 12 8.84 -11.16 -16.77
N GLY A 13 9.12 -12.05 -17.73
CA GLY A 13 8.55 -11.96 -19.07
C GLY A 13 9.34 -12.76 -20.09
N SER A 14 8.95 -12.63 -21.37
CA SER A 14 9.63 -13.32 -22.47
C SER A 14 11.11 -12.92 -22.55
N ARG A 15 12.01 -13.90 -22.40
CA ARG A 15 13.47 -13.69 -22.45
C ARG A 15 13.90 -13.03 -23.77
N SER A 16 13.28 -13.42 -24.89
CA SER A 16 13.61 -12.85 -26.20
C SER A 16 13.25 -11.36 -26.28
N LYS A 17 12.06 -10.96 -25.80
CA LYS A 17 11.61 -9.58 -25.78
C LYS A 17 12.45 -8.73 -24.83
N ILE A 18 12.73 -9.23 -23.62
CA ILE A 18 13.58 -8.53 -22.65
C ILE A 18 14.98 -8.30 -23.22
N ASN A 19 15.61 -9.32 -23.80
CA ASN A 19 16.92 -9.18 -24.40
C ASN A 19 16.95 -8.21 -25.61
N ALA A 20 15.86 -8.13 -26.38
CA ALA A 20 15.73 -7.14 -27.46
C ALA A 20 15.72 -5.72 -26.90
N LEU A 21 14.88 -5.46 -25.88
CA LEU A 21 14.79 -4.15 -25.22
C LEU A 21 16.09 -3.74 -24.53
N LEU A 22 16.79 -4.67 -23.88
CA LEU A 22 18.10 -4.39 -23.27
C LEU A 22 19.11 -3.94 -24.32
N ARG A 23 19.16 -4.60 -25.49
CA ARG A 23 20.05 -4.19 -26.59
C ARG A 23 19.69 -2.83 -27.18
N GLU A 24 18.41 -2.60 -27.43
CA GLU A 24 17.90 -1.33 -27.98
C GLU A 24 18.24 -0.14 -27.07
N ASN A 25 18.17 -0.36 -25.75
CA ASN A 25 18.48 0.70 -24.77
C ASN A 25 19.93 0.68 -24.26
N HIS A 26 20.83 -0.09 -24.88
CA HIS A 26 22.24 -0.22 -24.49
C HIS A 26 22.43 -0.61 -23.02
N LEU A 27 21.53 -1.42 -22.48
CA LEU A 27 21.57 -1.90 -21.10
C LEU A 27 22.13 -3.32 -21.04
N THR A 28 22.85 -3.62 -19.96
CA THR A 28 23.32 -4.97 -19.63
C THR A 28 22.72 -5.44 -18.34
N LEU A 29 22.29 -6.70 -18.31
CA LEU A 29 21.74 -7.34 -17.12
C LEU A 29 22.26 -8.77 -17.06
N ASP A 30 22.49 -9.29 -15.84
CA ASP A 30 22.83 -10.70 -15.66
C ASP A 30 21.66 -11.57 -16.19
N PRO A 31 21.92 -12.54 -17.06
CA PRO A 31 20.89 -13.42 -17.62
C PRO A 31 20.05 -14.15 -16.54
N ARG A 32 20.60 -14.34 -15.34
CA ARG A 32 19.89 -14.92 -14.18
C ARG A 32 18.78 -14.03 -13.63
N CYS A 33 18.86 -12.74 -13.91
CA CYS A 33 17.80 -11.78 -13.55
C CYS A 33 16.60 -11.80 -14.48
N ILE A 34 16.61 -12.62 -15.56
CA ILE A 34 15.48 -12.74 -16.49
C ILE A 34 14.73 -14.04 -16.18
N VAL A 35 13.50 -13.92 -15.76
CA VAL A 35 12.59 -15.01 -15.44
C VAL A 35 11.55 -15.13 -16.56
N ASP A 36 11.76 -16.04 -17.50
CA ASP A 36 10.77 -16.36 -18.55
C ASP A 36 9.75 -17.34 -17.97
N PHE A 37 8.73 -16.79 -17.31
CA PHE A 37 7.76 -17.57 -16.52
C PHE A 37 6.95 -18.59 -17.34
N GLN A 38 6.94 -18.48 -18.68
CA GLN A 38 6.28 -19.41 -19.58
C GLN A 38 7.21 -20.51 -20.12
N SER A 39 8.51 -20.42 -19.90
CA SER A 39 9.48 -21.43 -20.34
C SER A 39 9.33 -22.74 -19.56
N ASP A 40 9.81 -23.83 -20.17
CA ASP A 40 9.83 -25.15 -19.54
C ASP A 40 10.71 -25.17 -18.27
N GLU A 41 11.78 -24.35 -18.25
CA GLU A 41 12.64 -24.18 -17.07
C GLU A 41 11.87 -23.74 -15.82
N GLN A 42 10.74 -23.05 -15.98
CA GLN A 42 9.91 -22.54 -14.89
C GLN A 42 8.72 -23.46 -14.56
N GLU A 43 8.56 -24.61 -15.21
CA GLU A 43 7.43 -25.49 -14.98
C GLU A 43 7.32 -25.94 -13.51
N ALA A 44 8.41 -26.40 -12.93
CA ALA A 44 8.44 -26.83 -11.53
C ALA A 44 8.04 -25.68 -10.57
N ARG A 45 8.49 -24.45 -10.88
CA ARG A 45 8.13 -23.26 -10.10
C ARG A 45 6.66 -22.89 -10.27
N ARG A 46 6.12 -22.92 -11.49
CA ARG A 46 4.68 -22.72 -11.75
C ARG A 46 3.82 -23.72 -10.97
N ASN A 47 4.18 -25.00 -10.99
CA ASN A 47 3.45 -26.04 -10.27
C ASN A 47 3.51 -25.85 -8.76
N ARG A 48 4.65 -25.46 -8.21
CA ARG A 48 4.79 -25.08 -6.80
C ARG A 48 3.89 -23.91 -6.43
N TYR A 49 3.92 -22.83 -7.22
CA TYR A 49 3.09 -21.67 -6.98
C TYR A 49 1.59 -21.93 -7.13
N ALA A 50 1.20 -22.71 -8.13
CA ALA A 50 -0.20 -23.14 -8.29
C ALA A 50 -0.70 -23.92 -7.08
N THR A 51 0.14 -24.80 -6.51
CA THR A 51 -0.19 -25.55 -5.29
C THR A 51 -0.31 -24.63 -4.08
N LEU A 52 0.63 -23.69 -3.90
CA LEU A 52 0.57 -22.71 -2.81
C LEU A 52 -0.68 -21.84 -2.93
N LEU A 53 -0.98 -21.32 -4.12
CA LEU A 53 -2.17 -20.53 -4.37
C LEU A 53 -3.43 -21.33 -4.09
N TYR A 54 -3.55 -22.54 -4.63
CA TYR A 54 -4.70 -23.41 -4.41
C TYR A 54 -4.96 -23.64 -2.91
N ASN A 55 -3.92 -23.97 -2.15
CA ASN A 55 -4.05 -24.18 -0.70
C ASN A 55 -4.60 -22.93 0.03
N LYS A 56 -4.29 -21.74 -0.45
CA LYS A 56 -4.78 -20.47 0.11
C LYS A 56 -6.22 -20.16 -0.26
N VAL A 57 -6.62 -20.44 -1.52
CA VAL A 57 -7.87 -19.90 -2.07
C VAL A 57 -8.89 -20.96 -2.49
N SER A 58 -8.61 -22.24 -2.30
CA SER A 58 -9.53 -23.34 -2.65
C SER A 58 -10.90 -23.21 -1.98
N ARG A 59 -10.93 -22.77 -0.72
CA ARG A 59 -12.19 -22.51 0.00
C ARG A 59 -12.95 -21.27 -0.49
N LYS A 60 -12.34 -20.48 -1.40
CA LYS A 60 -12.98 -19.35 -2.10
C LYS A 60 -13.48 -19.74 -3.50
N GLY A 61 -13.52 -21.04 -3.78
CA GLY A 61 -14.07 -21.60 -5.02
C GLY A 61 -13.05 -21.76 -6.16
N VAL A 62 -11.76 -21.49 -5.95
CA VAL A 62 -10.73 -21.67 -6.98
C VAL A 62 -10.32 -23.14 -7.07
N ARG A 63 -10.35 -23.71 -8.28
CA ARG A 63 -9.92 -25.08 -8.56
C ARG A 63 -8.42 -25.14 -8.87
N MET A 64 -7.82 -26.32 -8.74
CA MET A 64 -6.40 -26.52 -9.06
C MET A 64 -6.09 -26.18 -10.52
N SER A 65 -6.99 -26.52 -11.46
CA SER A 65 -6.83 -26.18 -12.88
C SER A 65 -6.76 -24.68 -13.10
N GLU A 66 -7.59 -23.90 -12.39
CA GLU A 66 -7.57 -22.43 -12.46
C GLU A 66 -6.30 -21.84 -11.83
N ALA A 67 -5.84 -22.43 -10.73
CA ALA A 67 -4.58 -22.01 -10.10
C ALA A 67 -3.37 -22.24 -11.04
N ILE A 68 -3.37 -23.33 -11.81
CA ILE A 68 -2.35 -23.59 -12.84
C ILE A 68 -2.44 -22.55 -13.98
N GLU A 69 -3.65 -22.23 -14.45
CA GLU A 69 -3.88 -21.21 -15.49
C GLU A 69 -3.43 -19.82 -15.03
N TYR A 70 -3.65 -19.47 -13.76
CA TYR A 70 -3.17 -18.20 -13.19
C TYR A 70 -1.64 -18.11 -13.24
N MET A 71 -0.91 -19.19 -13.07
CA MET A 71 0.55 -19.17 -13.15
C MET A 71 1.08 -18.94 -14.58
N MET A 72 0.24 -19.06 -15.60
CA MET A 72 0.57 -18.64 -16.96
C MET A 72 0.34 -17.15 -17.23
N GLN A 73 -0.14 -16.40 -16.22
CA GLN A 73 -0.32 -14.96 -16.27
C GLN A 73 0.79 -14.27 -15.47
N ARG A 74 1.47 -13.29 -16.07
CA ARG A 74 2.65 -12.64 -15.50
C ARG A 74 2.41 -12.08 -14.09
N ASP A 75 1.31 -11.35 -13.90
CA ASP A 75 1.04 -10.66 -12.63
C ASP A 75 0.83 -11.66 -11.48
N TRP A 76 0.10 -12.73 -11.75
CA TRP A 76 -0.09 -13.82 -10.79
C TRP A 76 1.22 -14.52 -10.44
N PHE A 77 2.00 -14.88 -11.45
CA PHE A 77 3.30 -15.52 -11.23
C PHE A 77 4.23 -14.63 -10.41
N THR A 78 4.31 -13.33 -10.77
CA THR A 78 5.19 -12.36 -10.08
C THR A 78 4.77 -12.14 -8.63
N LEU A 79 3.47 -12.04 -8.36
CA LEU A 79 2.96 -11.90 -6.99
C LEU A 79 3.18 -13.17 -6.16
N MET A 80 3.07 -14.34 -6.78
CA MET A 80 3.40 -15.61 -6.12
C MET A 80 4.90 -15.77 -5.85
N MET A 81 5.79 -15.09 -6.60
CA MET A 81 7.21 -15.01 -6.23
C MET A 81 7.38 -14.31 -4.88
N VAL A 82 6.66 -13.20 -4.67
CA VAL A 82 6.69 -12.46 -3.39
C VAL A 82 6.08 -13.31 -2.27
N ASP A 83 4.92 -13.88 -2.51
CA ASP A 83 4.22 -14.70 -1.51
C ASP A 83 5.01 -15.97 -1.09
N ALA A 84 5.77 -16.54 -2.00
CA ALA A 84 6.62 -17.71 -1.76
C ALA A 84 8.00 -17.36 -1.18
N GLY A 85 8.33 -16.08 -1.03
CA GLY A 85 9.63 -15.60 -0.55
C GLY A 85 10.77 -15.70 -1.59
N ASP A 86 10.44 -15.84 -2.87
CA ASP A 86 11.43 -15.87 -3.97
C ASP A 86 11.77 -14.43 -4.46
N ALA A 87 11.04 -13.41 -3.98
CA ALA A 87 11.30 -11.99 -4.16
C ALA A 87 10.78 -11.21 -2.96
N ASP A 88 11.40 -10.08 -2.64
CA ASP A 88 11.02 -9.24 -1.50
C ASP A 88 9.85 -8.31 -1.83
N THR A 89 9.74 -7.88 -3.08
CA THR A 89 8.71 -6.96 -3.58
C THR A 89 8.44 -7.17 -5.06
N SER A 90 7.38 -6.55 -5.54
CA SER A 90 6.96 -6.62 -6.95
C SER A 90 6.48 -5.25 -7.43
N ILE A 91 6.86 -4.87 -8.66
CA ILE A 91 6.37 -3.67 -9.34
C ILE A 91 5.45 -4.13 -10.48
N LEU A 92 4.19 -3.75 -10.39
CA LEU A 92 3.13 -4.15 -11.31
C LEU A 92 2.30 -2.93 -11.77
N GLY A 93 1.45 -3.13 -12.78
CA GLY A 93 0.37 -2.19 -13.10
C GLY A 93 0.69 -1.15 -14.17
N TYR A 94 1.90 -1.04 -14.69
CA TYR A 94 2.25 -0.03 -15.69
C TYR A 94 1.47 -0.16 -17.02
N THR A 95 1.13 -1.39 -17.41
CA THR A 95 0.47 -1.68 -18.71
C THR A 95 -0.98 -2.13 -18.58
N HIS A 96 -1.52 -2.21 -17.36
CA HIS A 96 -2.87 -2.67 -17.08
C HIS A 96 -3.67 -1.59 -16.33
N ARG A 97 -5.01 -1.74 -16.34
CA ARG A 97 -5.84 -0.92 -15.46
C ARG A 97 -5.54 -1.29 -14.00
N TYR A 98 -5.55 -0.31 -13.13
CA TYR A 98 -5.31 -0.50 -11.70
C TYR A 98 -6.19 -1.60 -11.08
N THR A 99 -7.48 -1.62 -11.44
CA THR A 99 -8.44 -2.63 -10.97
C THR A 99 -8.06 -4.06 -11.36
N ASP A 100 -7.46 -4.24 -12.55
CA ASP A 100 -7.06 -5.55 -13.05
C ASP A 100 -5.80 -6.04 -12.33
N ALA A 101 -4.84 -5.14 -12.09
CA ALA A 101 -3.64 -5.43 -11.30
C ALA A 101 -3.96 -5.73 -9.83
N LEU A 102 -4.99 -5.09 -9.26
CA LEU A 102 -5.38 -5.30 -7.86
C LEU A 102 -6.08 -6.64 -7.61
N LYS A 103 -6.70 -7.24 -8.63
CA LYS A 103 -7.43 -8.51 -8.49
C LYS A 103 -6.55 -9.65 -7.96
N PRO A 104 -5.40 -9.99 -8.57
CA PRO A 104 -4.51 -11.02 -8.03
C PRO A 104 -3.93 -10.65 -6.66
N VAL A 105 -3.62 -9.38 -6.40
CA VAL A 105 -3.16 -8.92 -5.09
C VAL A 105 -4.18 -9.27 -4.01
N ARG A 106 -5.45 -8.92 -4.23
CA ARG A 106 -6.53 -9.25 -3.29
C ARG A 106 -6.69 -10.74 -3.08
N GLN A 107 -6.59 -11.56 -4.12
CA GLN A 107 -6.77 -13.00 -3.99
C GLN A 107 -5.62 -13.68 -3.25
N ILE A 108 -4.40 -13.24 -3.47
CA ILE A 108 -3.19 -13.85 -2.88
C ILE A 108 -3.00 -13.41 -1.43
N PHE A 109 -3.12 -12.10 -1.14
CA PHE A 109 -2.72 -11.53 0.14
C PHE A 109 -3.86 -11.29 1.13
N THR A 110 -5.14 -11.31 0.71
CA THR A 110 -6.29 -11.21 1.61
C THR A 110 -6.99 -12.55 1.80
N THR A 111 -6.26 -13.56 2.22
CA THR A 111 -6.79 -14.93 2.37
C THR A 111 -7.68 -15.11 3.60
N ASN A 112 -7.43 -14.34 4.65
CA ASN A 112 -8.21 -14.36 5.89
C ASN A 112 -9.24 -13.22 5.90
N SER A 113 -10.40 -13.45 6.52
CA SER A 113 -11.46 -12.44 6.66
C SER A 113 -11.03 -11.17 7.39
N ASN A 114 -9.97 -11.25 8.19
CA ASN A 114 -9.45 -10.15 9.02
C ASN A 114 -8.19 -9.49 8.42
N THR A 115 -7.85 -9.78 7.17
CA THR A 115 -6.69 -9.15 6.53
C THR A 115 -7.15 -7.91 5.79
N THR A 116 -6.80 -6.75 6.31
CA THR A 116 -6.99 -5.47 5.61
C THR A 116 -5.91 -5.32 4.54
N LEU A 117 -6.32 -4.94 3.33
CA LEU A 117 -5.44 -4.46 2.28
C LEU A 117 -5.59 -2.95 2.19
N ALA A 118 -4.51 -2.23 2.28
CA ALA A 118 -4.49 -0.77 2.11
C ALA A 118 -3.33 -0.35 1.22
N THR A 119 -3.45 0.82 0.64
CA THR A 119 -2.40 1.46 -0.16
C THR A 119 -1.88 2.69 0.53
N MET A 120 -0.66 3.06 0.20
CA MET A 120 -0.04 4.29 0.68
C MET A 120 0.68 5.00 -0.47
N GLU A 121 0.40 6.29 -0.62
CA GLU A 121 1.15 7.18 -1.50
C GLU A 121 2.18 7.96 -0.70
N ILE A 122 3.38 8.07 -1.23
CA ILE A 122 4.42 8.95 -0.68
C ILE A 122 4.37 10.25 -1.44
N VAL A 123 3.93 11.31 -0.76
CA VAL A 123 3.74 12.64 -1.33
C VAL A 123 4.92 13.52 -0.92
N THR A 124 5.83 13.77 -1.86
CA THR A 124 6.97 14.65 -1.61
C THR A 124 6.53 16.11 -1.65
N THR A 125 6.63 16.78 -0.52
CA THR A 125 6.23 18.17 -0.34
C THR A 125 7.42 19.07 0.03
N LYS A 126 7.23 20.39 0.02
CA LYS A 126 8.23 21.34 0.53
C LYS A 126 8.56 21.15 2.01
N ARG A 127 7.72 20.45 2.77
CA ARG A 127 7.93 20.10 4.19
C ARG A 127 8.60 18.74 4.39
N GLY A 128 8.93 18.04 3.31
CA GLY A 128 9.41 16.66 3.32
C GLY A 128 8.35 15.66 2.90
N PRO A 129 8.66 14.36 3.02
CA PRO A 129 7.73 13.30 2.63
C PRO A 129 6.53 13.24 3.56
N MET A 130 5.35 13.12 2.96
CA MET A 130 4.08 12.85 3.63
C MET A 130 3.55 11.50 3.15
N PHE A 131 2.92 10.74 4.03
CA PHE A 131 2.39 9.41 3.73
C PHE A 131 0.87 9.42 3.83
N PHE A 132 0.18 9.14 2.72
CA PHE A 132 -1.28 9.16 2.62
C PHE A 132 -1.82 7.75 2.48
N ALA A 133 -2.74 7.32 3.34
CA ALA A 133 -3.37 6.00 3.33
C ALA A 133 -4.86 6.07 3.76
N ASP A 134 -5.76 5.21 3.31
CA ASP A 134 -5.71 4.36 2.13
C ASP A 134 -6.10 5.16 0.89
N THR A 135 -5.30 5.10 -0.15
CA THR A 135 -5.48 5.97 -1.32
C THR A 135 -6.18 5.29 -2.50
N ALA A 136 -6.31 3.95 -2.50
CA ALA A 136 -6.74 3.26 -3.71
C ALA A 136 -7.53 1.94 -3.53
N VAL A 137 -7.75 1.45 -2.30
CA VAL A 137 -8.33 0.10 -2.11
C VAL A 137 -9.70 0.07 -1.48
N ASN A 138 -9.93 0.82 -0.39
CA ASN A 138 -11.14 0.69 0.43
C ASN A 138 -12.10 1.87 0.23
N PRO A 139 -13.17 1.70 -0.58
CA PRO A 139 -14.14 2.79 -0.80
C PRO A 139 -14.88 3.22 0.46
N SER A 140 -15.16 2.28 1.35
CA SER A 140 -15.86 2.51 2.61
C SER A 140 -15.27 1.63 3.72
N PRO A 141 -14.11 2.03 4.29
CA PRO A 141 -13.45 1.22 5.32
C PRO A 141 -14.30 1.13 6.59
N THR A 142 -14.22 -0.02 7.25
CA THR A 142 -14.77 -0.21 8.60
C THR A 142 -13.87 0.45 9.65
N VAL A 143 -14.30 0.47 10.92
CA VAL A 143 -13.44 0.91 12.03
C VAL A 143 -12.16 0.07 12.10
N GLU A 144 -12.28 -1.25 11.93
CA GLU A 144 -11.15 -2.17 11.97
C GLU A 144 -10.19 -1.94 10.79
N ASP A 145 -10.72 -1.69 9.58
CA ASP A 145 -9.89 -1.33 8.43
C ASP A 145 -9.08 -0.05 8.67
N LEU A 146 -9.69 0.97 9.29
CA LEU A 146 -9.01 2.22 9.63
C LEU A 146 -7.88 2.01 10.65
N VAL A 147 -8.14 1.21 11.70
CA VAL A 147 -7.14 0.83 12.70
C VAL A 147 -5.98 0.09 12.02
N ASN A 148 -6.27 -0.93 11.23
CA ASN A 148 -5.26 -1.72 10.55
C ASN A 148 -4.47 -0.88 9.53
N THR A 149 -5.14 0.02 8.80
CA THR A 149 -4.47 0.94 7.86
C THR A 149 -3.48 1.85 8.59
N ALA A 150 -3.85 2.40 9.76
CA ALA A 150 -2.96 3.22 10.56
C ALA A 150 -1.73 2.43 11.06
N LEU A 151 -1.94 1.19 11.51
CA LEU A 151 -0.84 0.32 11.97
C LEU A 151 0.12 -0.07 10.84
N MET A 152 -0.42 -0.44 9.68
CA MET A 152 0.39 -0.78 8.50
C MET A 152 1.16 0.45 7.99
N ALA A 153 0.52 1.61 7.95
CA ALA A 153 1.17 2.86 7.57
C ALA A 153 2.30 3.19 8.55
N ALA A 154 2.08 3.08 9.85
CA ALA A 154 3.11 3.29 10.86
C ALA A 154 4.30 2.36 10.67
N GLN A 155 4.06 1.07 10.45
CA GLN A 155 5.12 0.10 10.22
C GLN A 155 5.92 0.43 8.95
N THR A 156 5.24 0.78 7.87
CA THR A 156 5.88 1.14 6.60
C THR A 156 6.76 2.39 6.75
N VAL A 157 6.27 3.42 7.43
CA VAL A 157 7.02 4.66 7.66
C VAL A 157 8.26 4.40 8.53
N ARG A 158 8.17 3.53 9.53
CA ARG A 158 9.35 3.10 10.32
C ARG A 158 10.40 2.38 9.47
N ASN A 159 9.98 1.62 8.45
CA ASN A 159 10.92 0.96 7.53
C ASN A 159 11.75 1.97 6.71
N PHE A 160 11.25 3.20 6.53
CA PHE A 160 12.01 4.33 5.98
C PHE A 160 12.91 5.03 7.00
N GLY A 161 12.97 4.56 8.24
CA GLY A 161 13.73 5.20 9.33
C GLY A 161 13.08 6.49 9.85
N ILE A 162 11.78 6.68 9.60
CA ILE A 162 11.01 7.86 10.01
C ILE A 162 10.06 7.49 11.14
N GLU A 163 9.96 8.33 12.17
CA GLU A 163 8.95 8.16 13.22
C GLU A 163 7.57 8.56 12.69
N PRO A 164 6.58 7.65 12.67
CA PRO A 164 5.24 7.99 12.22
C PRO A 164 4.49 8.85 13.23
N VAL A 165 3.98 9.99 12.79
CA VAL A 165 3.06 10.84 13.52
C VAL A 165 1.77 10.93 12.71
N ILE A 166 0.70 10.31 13.21
CA ILE A 166 -0.49 9.98 12.44
C ILE A 166 -1.64 10.93 12.75
N GLY A 167 -2.20 11.56 11.72
CA GLY A 167 -3.47 12.28 11.79
C GLY A 167 -4.60 11.47 11.16
N MET A 168 -5.63 11.14 11.93
CA MET A 168 -6.84 10.48 11.45
C MET A 168 -7.81 11.54 10.95
N LEU A 169 -7.98 11.65 9.62
CA LEU A 169 -8.69 12.74 8.98
C LEU A 169 -10.20 12.57 8.97
N SER A 170 -10.90 13.69 9.14
CA SER A 170 -12.35 13.81 9.01
C SER A 170 -12.72 15.24 8.57
N HIS A 171 -14.01 15.47 8.35
CA HIS A 171 -14.60 16.81 8.23
C HIS A 171 -14.92 17.43 9.61
N SER A 172 -14.73 16.67 10.69
CA SER A 172 -14.93 17.03 12.09
C SER A 172 -13.60 17.20 12.82
N ASN A 173 -13.59 17.88 13.94
CA ASN A 173 -12.46 17.96 14.87
C ASN A 173 -12.90 17.47 16.26
N PHE A 174 -12.37 16.34 16.71
CA PHE A 174 -12.48 15.85 18.10
C PHE A 174 -13.91 15.85 18.65
N GLY A 175 -14.87 15.28 17.90
CA GLY A 175 -16.26 15.13 18.32
C GLY A 175 -17.15 16.35 18.05
N THR A 176 -16.73 17.31 17.21
CA THR A 176 -17.59 18.47 16.85
C THR A 176 -18.75 18.08 15.94
N ASP A 177 -18.75 16.88 15.37
CA ASP A 177 -19.82 16.38 14.53
C ASP A 177 -20.18 14.94 14.91
N THR A 178 -21.47 14.60 14.83
CA THR A 178 -22.03 13.29 15.15
C THR A 178 -22.38 12.46 13.91
N GLU A 179 -22.02 12.93 12.73
CA GLU A 179 -22.20 12.18 11.48
C GLU A 179 -21.49 10.82 11.55
N PRO A 180 -22.08 9.75 10.99
CA PRO A 180 -21.56 8.39 11.11
C PRO A 180 -20.10 8.24 10.68
N LEU A 181 -19.65 9.04 9.70
CA LEU A 181 -18.26 8.99 9.25
C LEU A 181 -17.30 9.55 10.30
N ALA A 182 -17.62 10.70 10.93
CA ALA A 182 -16.82 11.29 11.98
C ALA A 182 -16.73 10.36 13.20
N VAL A 183 -17.87 9.85 13.65
CA VAL A 183 -17.97 8.90 14.77
C VAL A 183 -17.15 7.62 14.50
N LYS A 184 -17.15 7.13 13.26
CA LYS A 184 -16.36 5.96 12.87
C LYS A 184 -14.86 6.22 13.03
N ILE A 185 -14.37 7.38 12.61
CA ILE A 185 -12.95 7.75 12.74
C ILE A 185 -12.59 7.92 14.23
N ALA A 186 -13.40 8.66 15.00
CA ALA A 186 -13.20 8.83 16.45
C ALA A 186 -13.07 7.46 17.15
N LYS A 187 -13.93 6.51 16.80
CA LYS A 187 -13.88 5.15 17.37
C LYS A 187 -12.60 4.39 16.98
N ALA A 188 -12.09 4.58 15.77
CA ALA A 188 -10.81 4.00 15.37
C ALA A 188 -9.65 4.60 16.20
N VAL A 189 -9.66 5.90 16.44
CA VAL A 189 -8.67 6.60 17.30
C VAL A 189 -8.75 6.08 18.73
N GLU A 190 -9.96 5.91 19.29
CA GLU A 190 -10.15 5.36 20.64
C GLU A 190 -9.51 3.96 20.76
N ILE A 191 -9.72 3.08 19.79
CA ILE A 191 -9.13 1.74 19.76
C ILE A 191 -7.59 1.84 19.67
N LEU A 192 -7.07 2.70 18.81
CA LEU A 192 -5.62 2.92 18.67
C LEU A 192 -5.00 3.41 19.98
N HIS A 193 -5.62 4.37 20.65
CA HIS A 193 -5.17 4.87 21.94
C HIS A 193 -5.17 3.82 23.04
N PHE A 194 -6.17 2.94 23.04
CA PHE A 194 -6.32 1.91 24.06
C PHE A 194 -5.37 0.73 23.84
N GLN A 195 -5.27 0.24 22.59
CA GLN A 195 -4.50 -0.97 22.29
C GLN A 195 -3.03 -0.69 21.94
N TYR A 196 -2.73 0.53 21.47
CA TYR A 196 -1.39 0.93 21.01
C TYR A 196 -0.98 2.29 21.61
N PRO A 197 -0.83 2.39 22.94
CA PRO A 197 -0.63 3.66 23.64
C PRO A 197 0.66 4.40 23.24
N ASP A 198 1.65 3.67 22.72
CA ASP A 198 2.93 4.23 22.27
C ASP A 198 2.86 4.76 20.82
N LEU A 199 1.77 4.52 20.10
CA LEU A 199 1.59 5.03 18.75
C LEU A 199 1.24 6.50 18.78
N LEU A 200 2.01 7.33 18.07
CA LEU A 200 1.74 8.75 17.92
C LEU A 200 0.59 8.97 16.92
N VAL A 201 -0.62 8.86 17.39
CA VAL A 201 -1.85 9.00 16.58
C VAL A 201 -2.87 9.85 17.31
N ASP A 202 -3.60 10.71 16.57
CA ASP A 202 -4.72 11.44 17.12
C ASP A 202 -5.75 11.84 16.04
N GLY A 203 -6.93 12.28 16.47
CA GLY A 203 -8.08 12.68 15.64
C GLY A 203 -9.40 12.31 16.34
N GLU A 204 -10.55 12.39 15.65
CA GLU A 204 -10.62 12.80 14.22
C GLU A 204 -10.32 14.29 14.11
N MET A 205 -9.72 14.69 13.03
CA MET A 205 -9.43 16.10 12.78
C MET A 205 -9.48 16.47 11.29
N LYS A 206 -9.78 17.75 11.03
CA LYS A 206 -9.72 18.31 9.68
C LYS A 206 -8.27 18.45 9.21
N ALA A 207 -8.07 18.45 7.91
CA ALA A 207 -6.73 18.51 7.32
C ALA A 207 -5.95 19.80 7.67
N ASP A 208 -6.62 20.94 7.82
CA ASP A 208 -6.01 22.20 8.24
C ASP A 208 -5.49 22.14 9.69
N ILE A 209 -6.21 21.47 10.58
CA ILE A 209 -5.79 21.23 11.97
C ILE A 209 -4.67 20.19 12.01
N ALA A 210 -4.79 19.10 11.22
CA ALA A 210 -3.75 18.08 11.14
C ALA A 210 -2.41 18.65 10.69
N LEU A 211 -2.42 19.52 9.69
CA LEU A 211 -1.23 20.07 9.05
C LEU A 211 -0.73 21.40 9.66
N ASN A 212 -1.38 21.89 10.69
CA ASN A 212 -0.99 23.10 11.42
C ASN A 212 -0.91 22.84 12.92
N LYS A 213 0.30 22.48 13.39
CA LYS A 213 0.52 22.16 14.82
C LYS A 213 0.22 23.32 15.77
N GLN A 214 0.43 24.58 15.32
CA GLN A 214 0.14 25.75 16.16
C GLN A 214 -1.36 25.87 16.38
N ALA A 215 -2.16 25.82 15.31
CA ALA A 215 -3.62 25.84 15.42
C ALA A 215 -4.13 24.62 16.21
N ARG A 216 -3.55 23.43 15.98
CA ARG A 216 -3.91 22.23 16.74
C ARG A 216 -3.69 22.40 18.23
N ASN A 217 -2.55 22.91 18.65
CA ASN A 217 -2.24 23.11 20.07
C ASN A 217 -3.05 24.26 20.69
N GLU A 218 -3.32 25.31 19.94
CA GLU A 218 -4.11 26.46 20.41
C GLU A 218 -5.58 26.09 20.63
N PHE A 219 -6.21 25.43 19.62
CA PHE A 219 -7.63 25.11 19.69
C PHE A 219 -7.94 23.80 20.41
N TYR A 220 -6.98 22.85 20.40
CA TYR A 220 -7.14 21.50 20.96
C TYR A 220 -5.93 21.13 21.83
N PRO A 221 -5.70 21.83 22.97
CA PRO A 221 -4.51 21.63 23.82
C PRO A 221 -4.44 20.23 24.45
N PHE A 222 -5.55 19.49 24.44
CA PHE A 222 -5.64 18.11 24.90
C PHE A 222 -5.15 17.08 23.87
N ASN A 223 -4.78 17.51 22.64
CA ASN A 223 -4.32 16.59 21.60
C ASN A 223 -3.05 15.85 22.06
N LYS A 224 -2.92 14.58 21.67
CA LYS A 224 -1.82 13.73 22.10
C LYS A 224 -0.52 13.90 21.30
N LEU A 225 -0.56 14.64 20.20
CA LEU A 225 0.60 14.83 19.33
C LEU A 225 1.49 15.99 19.73
N GLY A 226 0.94 16.97 20.46
CA GLY A 226 1.68 18.16 20.93
C GLY A 226 2.37 18.90 19.77
N ASP A 227 3.64 19.23 19.95
CA ASP A 227 4.43 20.01 18.97
C ASP A 227 4.96 19.17 17.79
N ARG A 228 4.55 17.91 17.66
CA ARG A 228 4.99 17.04 16.55
C ARG A 228 4.30 17.41 15.24
N GLU A 229 5.05 17.41 14.16
CA GLU A 229 4.48 17.52 12.82
C GLU A 229 3.91 16.17 12.37
N ILE A 230 2.67 16.18 11.91
CA ILE A 230 2.04 15.00 11.32
C ILE A 230 2.69 14.73 9.97
N ASN A 231 3.12 13.50 9.75
CA ASN A 231 3.70 13.02 8.50
C ASN A 231 2.92 11.86 7.87
N VAL A 232 1.95 11.28 8.59
CA VAL A 232 1.05 10.24 8.07
C VAL A 232 -0.40 10.74 8.16
N LEU A 233 -1.13 10.67 7.05
CA LEU A 233 -2.55 11.02 7.00
C LEU A 233 -3.38 9.78 6.65
N ILE A 234 -4.29 9.40 7.55
CA ILE A 234 -5.26 8.35 7.31
C ILE A 234 -6.58 8.98 6.90
N PHE A 235 -7.02 8.65 5.70
CA PHE A 235 -8.23 9.22 5.12
C PHE A 235 -9.47 8.40 5.48
N PRO A 236 -10.65 9.06 5.60
CA PRO A 236 -11.89 8.42 5.99
C PRO A 236 -12.44 7.44 4.94
N ASN A 237 -12.03 7.60 3.69
CA ASN A 237 -12.43 6.76 2.54
C ASN A 237 -11.55 7.03 1.32
N LEU A 238 -11.64 6.13 0.34
CA LEU A 238 -10.91 6.20 -0.92
C LEU A 238 -11.10 7.54 -1.66
N SER A 239 -12.34 8.03 -1.73
CA SER A 239 -12.64 9.22 -2.54
C SER A 239 -11.93 10.45 -2.01
N SER A 240 -11.94 10.66 -0.69
CA SER A 240 -11.25 11.78 -0.06
C SER A 240 -9.74 11.70 -0.25
N ALA A 241 -9.14 10.52 -0.11
CA ALA A 241 -7.71 10.33 -0.31
C ALA A 241 -7.31 10.57 -1.76
N ASN A 242 -8.00 9.91 -2.70
CA ASN A 242 -7.70 9.97 -4.13
C ASN A 242 -7.79 11.40 -4.68
N ILE A 243 -8.84 12.14 -4.32
CA ILE A 243 -9.00 13.54 -4.72
C ILE A 243 -7.88 14.40 -4.12
N SER A 244 -7.56 14.21 -2.84
CA SER A 244 -6.58 15.05 -2.13
C SER A 244 -5.18 14.92 -2.73
N TYR A 245 -4.64 13.71 -2.92
CA TYR A 245 -3.29 13.59 -3.44
C TYR A 245 -3.19 14.07 -4.90
N LYS A 246 -4.21 13.81 -5.73
CA LYS A 246 -4.24 14.31 -7.12
C LYS A 246 -4.31 15.84 -7.19
N MET A 247 -5.05 16.48 -6.29
CA MET A 247 -5.06 17.94 -6.20
C MET A 247 -3.69 18.47 -5.75
N MET A 248 -3.03 17.81 -4.80
CA MET A 248 -1.68 18.21 -4.37
C MET A 248 -0.64 18.04 -5.50
N GLU A 249 -0.73 16.98 -6.29
CA GLU A 249 0.12 16.76 -7.46
C GLU A 249 0.00 17.93 -8.46
N ILE A 250 -1.23 18.25 -8.88
CA ILE A 250 -1.46 19.23 -9.95
C ILE A 250 -1.36 20.69 -9.46
N LEU A 251 -1.95 21.00 -8.31
CA LEU A 251 -2.02 22.37 -7.80
C LEU A 251 -0.90 22.71 -6.82
N GLY A 252 -0.45 21.73 -6.04
CA GLY A 252 0.57 21.90 -5.03
C GLY A 252 2.00 21.70 -5.54
N GLY A 253 2.18 21.19 -6.75
CA GLY A 253 3.48 20.82 -7.29
C GLY A 253 4.17 19.75 -6.45
N ALA A 254 3.41 18.87 -5.81
CA ALA A 254 3.92 17.73 -5.08
C ALA A 254 4.27 16.59 -6.05
N GLU A 255 5.33 15.84 -5.75
CA GLU A 255 5.65 14.60 -6.45
C GLU A 255 5.00 13.43 -5.70
N ILE A 256 4.33 12.54 -6.45
CA ILE A 256 3.64 11.35 -5.93
C ILE A 256 4.42 10.10 -6.30
N ASN A 257 4.73 9.25 -5.34
CA ASN A 257 5.51 8.02 -5.48
C ASN A 257 4.83 6.82 -4.79
#